data_ee6c5cd18f09a3059d2154adbd71913b
#
_entry.id   ee6c5cd18f09a3059d2154adbd71913b
#
_cell.length_a   1.000
_cell.length_b   1.000
_cell.length_c   1.000
_cell.angle_alpha   90.00
_cell.angle_beta   90.00
_cell.angle_gamma   90.00
#
_symmetry.space_group_name_H-M   'P 1'
#
loop_
_entity.id
_entity.type
_entity.pdbx_description
1 polymer ?
#
loop_
_entity_poly.entity_id
_entity_poly.type
_entity_poly.pdbx_seq_one_letter_code
_entity_poly.pdbx_strand_id
1 'polypeptide(L)'
;VVDENGKFIHPDRLMGIFVEEVLSDLPENATEEQRTIFFDVKCSMALEEAIEELGGVPKMVRTGHTFMKKELREFPGSPMAGEMSGHFFMNDHWDGFDDSIYCAARLLSIIGMDPSPEQGGPKFSERFNFMPEYPTTDEGKVPLVGEREEVMEAVVSAFSDMPTSTVDGIRVRYDDGWYLCRPSNTEPILVM
;
A
#
# COMPACT_ATOMS: atom_id res chain seq x y z
N VAL A 1 -10.48 -6.36 -7.50
CA VAL A 1 -10.92 -5.77 -8.78
C VAL A 1 -10.29 -6.57 -9.91
N VAL A 2 -10.93 -6.59 -11.09
CA VAL A 2 -10.46 -7.27 -12.30
C VAL A 2 -10.56 -6.28 -13.45
N ASP A 3 -9.56 -6.23 -14.33
CA ASP A 3 -9.57 -5.37 -15.51
C ASP A 3 -10.40 -5.96 -16.67
N GLU A 4 -10.50 -5.25 -17.79
CA GLU A 4 -11.25 -5.66 -18.98
C GLU A 4 -10.66 -6.91 -19.68
N ASN A 5 -9.43 -7.30 -19.34
CA ASN A 5 -8.77 -8.51 -19.86
C ASN A 5 -8.94 -9.71 -18.94
N GLY A 6 -9.61 -9.54 -17.79
CA GLY A 6 -9.75 -10.55 -16.76
C GLY A 6 -8.52 -10.69 -15.83
N LYS A 7 -7.56 -9.77 -15.89
CA LYS A 7 -6.38 -9.74 -14.99
C LYS A 7 -6.79 -9.20 -13.62
N PHE A 8 -6.44 -9.92 -12.57
CA PHE A 8 -6.62 -9.44 -11.19
C PHE A 8 -5.68 -8.27 -10.91
N ILE A 9 -6.23 -7.19 -10.37
CA ILE A 9 -5.48 -6.02 -9.92
C ILE A 9 -5.26 -6.12 -8.42
N HIS A 10 -4.01 -6.21 -8.01
CA HIS A 10 -3.64 -6.24 -6.60
C HIS A 10 -4.03 -4.94 -5.90
N PRO A 11 -4.41 -5.00 -4.61
CA PRO A 11 -4.89 -3.83 -3.88
C PRO A 11 -3.89 -2.67 -3.80
N ASP A 12 -2.60 -2.93 -3.70
CA ASP A 12 -1.58 -1.90 -3.70
C ASP A 12 -1.51 -1.14 -5.04
N ARG A 13 -1.73 -1.82 -6.17
CA ARG A 13 -1.85 -1.17 -7.47
C ARG A 13 -3.14 -0.35 -7.56
N LEU A 14 -4.25 -0.90 -7.06
CA LEU A 14 -5.51 -0.15 -6.99
C LEU A 14 -5.37 1.09 -6.11
N MET A 15 -4.63 0.99 -5.00
CA MET A 15 -4.30 2.12 -4.14
C MET A 15 -3.57 3.22 -4.90
N GLY A 16 -2.69 2.87 -5.84
CA GLY A 16 -1.98 3.84 -6.69
C GLY A 16 -2.92 4.80 -7.43
N ILE A 17 -4.06 4.32 -7.93
CA ILE A 17 -5.08 5.18 -8.58
C ILE A 17 -5.66 6.19 -7.58
N PHE A 18 -5.96 5.76 -6.35
CA PHE A 18 -6.44 6.66 -5.32
C PHE A 18 -5.37 7.67 -4.90
N VAL A 19 -4.10 7.24 -4.82
CA VAL A 19 -2.97 8.11 -4.52
C VAL A 19 -2.81 9.20 -5.60
N GLU A 20 -2.87 8.82 -6.88
CA GLU A 20 -2.81 9.77 -7.99
C GLU A 20 -3.90 10.84 -7.87
N GLU A 21 -5.12 10.41 -7.58
CA GLU A 21 -6.25 11.31 -7.46
C GLU A 21 -6.12 12.24 -6.24
N VAL A 22 -5.88 11.71 -5.02
CA VAL A 22 -5.81 12.54 -3.82
C VAL A 22 -4.62 13.51 -3.84
N LEU A 23 -3.49 13.15 -4.46
CA LEU A 23 -2.34 14.03 -4.56
C LEU A 23 -2.53 15.09 -5.64
N SER A 24 -3.25 14.79 -6.73
CA SER A 24 -3.54 15.75 -7.79
C SER A 24 -4.49 16.87 -7.33
N ASP A 25 -5.34 16.61 -6.36
CA ASP A 25 -6.29 17.57 -5.79
C ASP A 25 -5.63 18.51 -4.75
N LEU A 26 -4.39 18.24 -4.35
CA LEU A 26 -3.71 19.07 -3.35
C LEU A 26 -3.26 20.43 -3.93
N PRO A 27 -3.29 21.50 -3.12
CA PRO A 27 -2.74 22.79 -3.53
C PRO A 27 -1.21 22.73 -3.65
N GLU A 28 -0.62 23.60 -4.49
CA GLU A 28 0.84 23.67 -4.69
C GLU A 28 1.66 23.84 -3.38
N ASN A 29 1.06 24.49 -2.39
CA ASN A 29 1.67 24.73 -1.07
C ASN A 29 1.25 23.71 -0.01
N ALA A 30 0.77 22.52 -0.42
CA ALA A 30 0.40 21.45 0.49
C ALA A 30 1.58 21.09 1.42
N THR A 31 1.27 20.89 2.68
CA THR A 31 2.25 20.49 3.71
C THR A 31 2.72 19.05 3.47
N GLU A 32 3.83 18.66 4.10
CA GLU A 32 4.31 17.28 4.09
C GLU A 32 3.24 16.30 4.61
N GLU A 33 2.55 16.68 5.69
CA GLU A 33 1.46 15.88 6.24
C GLU A 33 0.33 15.64 5.23
N GLN A 34 -0.08 16.67 4.49
CA GLN A 34 -1.12 16.56 3.45
C GLN A 34 -0.69 15.69 2.26
N ARG A 35 0.61 15.52 2.05
CA ARG A 35 1.18 14.64 1.03
C ARG A 35 1.55 13.25 1.55
N THR A 36 1.43 13.02 2.86
CA THR A 36 1.77 11.73 3.47
C THR A 36 0.70 10.68 3.16
N ILE A 37 1.15 9.56 2.60
CA ILE A 37 0.31 8.40 2.29
C ILE A 37 0.77 7.22 3.14
N PHE A 38 -0.12 6.69 3.97
CA PHE A 38 0.17 5.52 4.79
C PHE A 38 -0.14 4.23 4.04
N PHE A 39 0.77 3.25 4.10
CA PHE A 39 0.56 1.93 3.50
C PHE A 39 1.19 0.84 4.37
N ASP A 40 0.71 -0.41 4.26
CA ASP A 40 1.23 -1.48 5.08
C ASP A 40 2.50 -2.13 4.50
N VAL A 41 3.25 -2.81 5.36
CA VAL A 41 4.54 -3.45 5.01
C VAL A 41 4.43 -4.49 3.89
N LYS A 42 3.23 -4.95 3.55
CA LYS A 42 2.98 -5.96 2.50
C LYS A 42 2.85 -5.35 1.11
N CYS A 43 2.61 -4.05 1.00
CA CYS A 43 2.53 -3.36 -0.29
C CYS A 43 3.87 -3.42 -1.03
N SER A 44 3.83 -3.47 -2.36
CA SER A 44 5.02 -3.54 -3.19
C SER A 44 5.84 -2.25 -3.19
N MET A 45 7.09 -2.32 -3.62
CA MET A 45 7.93 -1.13 -3.88
C MET A 45 7.30 -0.22 -4.94
N ALA A 46 6.55 -0.79 -5.89
CA ALA A 46 5.89 -0.01 -6.94
C ALA A 46 4.94 1.06 -6.38
N LEU A 47 4.26 0.77 -5.26
CA LEU A 47 3.40 1.76 -4.61
C LEU A 47 4.23 2.87 -3.95
N GLU A 48 5.31 2.52 -3.25
CA GLU A 48 6.21 3.47 -2.61
C GLU A 48 6.81 4.43 -3.64
N GLU A 49 7.34 3.89 -4.75
CA GLU A 49 7.89 4.65 -5.88
C GLU A 49 6.84 5.54 -6.55
N ALA A 50 5.63 5.01 -6.77
CA ALA A 50 4.54 5.80 -7.35
C ALA A 50 4.11 6.98 -6.47
N ILE A 51 4.06 6.78 -5.14
CA ILE A 51 3.77 7.87 -4.20
C ILE A 51 4.82 8.97 -4.32
N GLU A 52 6.13 8.61 -4.37
CA GLU A 52 7.23 9.55 -4.52
C GLU A 52 7.18 10.30 -5.86
N GLU A 53 6.96 9.59 -6.97
CA GLU A 53 6.85 10.17 -8.31
C GLU A 53 5.69 11.15 -8.44
N LEU A 54 4.59 10.90 -7.74
CA LEU A 54 3.42 11.78 -7.67
C LEU A 54 3.61 12.95 -6.68
N GLY A 55 4.80 13.08 -6.05
CA GLY A 55 5.13 14.15 -5.11
C GLY A 55 4.58 13.92 -3.70
N GLY A 56 4.11 12.73 -3.39
CA GLY A 56 3.69 12.30 -2.06
C GLY A 56 4.86 11.89 -1.16
N VAL A 57 4.56 11.62 0.09
CA VAL A 57 5.50 11.13 1.10
C VAL A 57 5.04 9.73 1.54
N PRO A 58 5.70 8.65 1.09
CA PRO A 58 5.33 7.30 1.47
C PRO A 58 5.67 7.02 2.93
N LYS A 59 4.72 6.49 3.69
CA LYS A 59 4.94 6.12 5.09
C LYS A 59 4.43 4.72 5.39
N MET A 60 5.37 3.81 5.56
CA MET A 60 5.10 2.41 5.83
C MET A 60 4.65 2.19 7.28
N VAL A 61 3.60 1.40 7.47
CA VAL A 61 2.96 1.10 8.76
C VAL A 61 2.80 -0.41 8.93
N ARG A 62 2.59 -0.85 10.16
CA ARG A 62 2.23 -2.24 10.47
C ARG A 62 0.91 -2.62 9.81
N THR A 63 0.83 -3.88 9.35
CA THR A 63 -0.43 -4.45 8.86
C THR A 63 -1.49 -4.49 9.95
N GLY A 64 -2.67 -3.96 9.64
CA GLY A 64 -3.85 -4.00 10.50
C GLY A 64 -4.61 -2.67 10.54
N HIS A 65 -5.90 -2.73 10.24
CA HIS A 65 -6.78 -1.56 10.13
C HIS A 65 -6.76 -0.60 11.34
N THR A 66 -6.46 -1.12 12.53
CA THR A 66 -6.35 -0.30 13.75
C THR A 66 -5.12 0.60 13.73
N PHE A 67 -4.02 0.15 13.12
CA PHE A 67 -2.81 0.95 12.97
C PHE A 67 -3.02 2.05 11.94
N MET A 68 -3.61 1.74 10.79
CA MET A 68 -3.96 2.74 9.77
C MET A 68 -4.84 3.84 10.32
N LYS A 69 -5.91 3.48 11.03
CA LYS A 69 -6.80 4.46 11.68
C LYS A 69 -6.11 5.27 12.79
N LYS A 70 -5.11 4.69 13.47
CA LYS A 70 -4.31 5.40 14.45
C LYS A 70 -3.45 6.47 13.76
N GLU A 71 -2.73 6.10 12.71
CA GLU A 71 -1.91 7.04 11.94
C GLU A 71 -2.74 8.21 11.39
N LEU A 72 -3.89 7.94 10.77
CA LEU A 72 -4.78 8.99 10.27
C LEU A 72 -5.33 9.92 11.36
N ARG A 73 -5.48 9.43 12.60
CA ARG A 73 -5.85 10.30 13.74
C ARG A 73 -4.68 11.15 14.25
N GLU A 74 -3.46 10.62 14.18
CA GLU A 74 -2.23 11.34 14.58
C GLU A 74 -1.76 12.33 13.50
N PHE A 75 -2.10 12.03 12.25
CA PHE A 75 -1.81 12.84 11.05
C PHE A 75 -3.10 13.17 10.29
N PRO A 76 -3.97 14.02 10.84
CA PRO A 76 -5.29 14.29 10.27
C PRO A 76 -5.25 14.99 8.91
N GLY A 77 -4.13 15.59 8.53
CA GLY A 77 -3.91 16.15 7.21
C GLY A 77 -3.59 15.12 6.13
N SER A 78 -3.20 13.89 6.49
CA SER A 78 -2.95 12.82 5.51
C SER A 78 -4.26 12.45 4.78
N PRO A 79 -4.27 12.41 3.43
CA PRO A 79 -5.50 12.22 2.68
C PRO A 79 -5.99 10.78 2.68
N MET A 80 -5.11 9.80 2.87
CA MET A 80 -5.50 8.39 2.86
C MET A 80 -4.50 7.44 3.49
N ALA A 81 -4.98 6.25 3.81
CA ALA A 81 -4.17 5.08 4.14
C ALA A 81 -4.71 3.84 3.39
N GLY A 82 -3.89 2.79 3.25
CA GLY A 82 -4.33 1.55 2.63
C GLY A 82 -3.47 0.34 2.97
N GLU A 83 -4.04 -0.85 2.74
CA GLU A 83 -3.40 -2.13 3.01
C GLU A 83 -3.43 -3.03 1.78
N MET A 84 -2.42 -3.90 1.66
CA MET A 84 -2.37 -4.95 0.63
C MET A 84 -3.56 -5.90 0.69
N SER A 85 -4.25 -5.99 1.82
CA SER A 85 -5.49 -6.75 2.00
C SER A 85 -6.71 -6.12 1.31
N GLY A 86 -6.60 -4.87 0.83
CA GLY A 86 -7.67 -4.14 0.15
C GLY A 86 -8.55 -3.29 1.08
N HIS A 87 -8.10 -3.04 2.29
CA HIS A 87 -8.70 -2.04 3.17
C HIS A 87 -8.14 -0.66 2.80
N PHE A 88 -9.01 0.27 2.43
CA PHE A 88 -8.65 1.65 2.11
C PHE A 88 -9.40 2.62 3.01
N PHE A 89 -8.71 3.65 3.45
CA PHE A 89 -9.17 4.64 4.42
C PHE A 89 -9.00 6.02 3.79
N MET A 90 -10.07 6.54 3.21
CA MET A 90 -10.07 7.88 2.62
C MET A 90 -10.33 8.92 3.70
N ASN A 91 -9.47 9.94 3.79
CA ASN A 91 -9.50 10.95 4.84
C ASN A 91 -9.51 12.39 4.31
N ASP A 92 -9.53 12.57 3.00
CA ASP A 92 -9.64 13.86 2.32
C ASP A 92 -11.09 14.37 2.26
N HIS A 93 -12.01 13.55 1.73
CA HIS A 93 -13.45 13.85 1.61
C HIS A 93 -14.32 12.85 2.37
N TRP A 94 -13.72 12.04 3.23
CA TRP A 94 -14.36 11.03 4.09
C TRP A 94 -13.66 10.99 5.44
N ASP A 95 -14.21 10.30 6.43
CA ASP A 95 -13.74 10.33 7.82
C ASP A 95 -12.66 9.28 8.16
N GLY A 96 -11.88 8.80 7.19
CA GLY A 96 -10.82 7.80 7.40
C GLY A 96 -11.36 6.43 7.82
N PHE A 97 -12.60 6.09 7.47
CA PHE A 97 -13.17 4.79 7.72
C PHE A 97 -12.72 3.76 6.69
N ASP A 98 -12.67 2.50 7.11
CA ASP A 98 -12.58 1.33 6.24
C ASP A 98 -13.95 1.11 5.59
N ASP A 99 -14.19 1.73 4.44
CA ASP A 99 -15.48 1.75 3.76
C ASP A 99 -15.34 1.33 2.29
N SER A 100 -15.62 0.07 2.03
CA SER A 100 -15.53 -0.51 0.69
C SER A 100 -16.58 0.05 -0.29
N ILE A 101 -17.74 0.50 0.20
CA ILE A 101 -18.79 1.08 -0.62
C ILE A 101 -18.36 2.46 -1.10
N TYR A 102 -17.83 3.29 -0.21
CA TYR A 102 -17.28 4.59 -0.56
C TYR A 102 -16.12 4.46 -1.55
N CYS A 103 -15.15 3.58 -1.27
CA CYS A 103 -14.00 3.35 -2.17
C CYS A 103 -14.44 2.85 -3.54
N ALA A 104 -15.43 1.95 -3.62
CA ALA A 104 -15.97 1.50 -4.90
C ALA A 104 -16.64 2.63 -5.68
N ALA A 105 -17.45 3.46 -5.02
CA ALA A 105 -18.09 4.62 -5.65
C ALA A 105 -17.05 5.65 -6.13
N ARG A 106 -16.02 5.91 -5.32
CA ARG A 106 -14.91 6.80 -5.67
C ARG A 106 -14.13 6.29 -6.89
N LEU A 107 -13.78 4.99 -6.91
CA LEU A 107 -13.13 4.38 -8.06
C LEU A 107 -13.95 4.53 -9.34
N LEU A 108 -15.25 4.29 -9.27
CA LEU A 108 -16.15 4.48 -10.41
C LEU A 108 -16.22 5.95 -10.86
N SER A 109 -16.17 6.89 -9.91
CA SER A 109 -16.09 8.32 -10.22
C SER A 109 -14.80 8.66 -10.97
N ILE A 110 -13.65 8.19 -10.48
CA ILE A 110 -12.33 8.40 -11.13
C ILE A 110 -12.34 7.84 -12.56
N ILE A 111 -12.84 6.62 -12.74
CA ILE A 111 -12.95 6.00 -14.08
C ILE A 111 -13.89 6.79 -14.98
N GLY A 112 -14.99 7.32 -14.44
CA GLY A 112 -16.02 8.05 -15.19
C GLY A 112 -15.65 9.49 -15.54
N MET A 113 -14.57 10.04 -15.00
CA MET A 113 -14.09 11.39 -15.35
C MET A 113 -13.45 11.44 -16.74
N ASP A 114 -12.85 10.35 -17.20
CA ASP A 114 -12.26 10.25 -18.52
C ASP A 114 -13.28 9.86 -19.59
N PRO A 115 -13.03 10.24 -20.84
CA PRO A 115 -13.77 9.69 -21.97
C PRO A 115 -13.75 8.16 -21.97
N SER A 116 -14.81 7.53 -22.46
CA SER A 116 -14.80 6.07 -22.64
C SER A 116 -13.70 5.63 -23.62
N PRO A 117 -13.22 4.38 -23.57
CA PRO A 117 -12.22 3.88 -24.52
C PRO A 117 -12.64 4.05 -25.99
N GLU A 118 -13.93 3.94 -26.31
CA GLU A 118 -14.45 4.19 -27.67
C GLU A 118 -14.34 5.67 -28.09
N GLN A 119 -14.22 6.57 -27.14
CA GLN A 119 -14.01 8.01 -27.33
C GLN A 119 -12.54 8.42 -27.19
N GLY A 120 -11.62 7.45 -27.08
CA GLY A 120 -10.18 7.67 -26.96
C GLY A 120 -9.66 7.83 -25.53
N GLY A 121 -10.46 7.55 -24.52
CA GLY A 121 -10.01 7.50 -23.12
C GLY A 121 -9.23 6.22 -22.80
N PRO A 122 -8.54 6.18 -21.66
CA PRO A 122 -7.75 5.01 -21.27
C PRO A 122 -8.65 3.82 -20.90
N LYS A 123 -8.18 2.62 -21.22
CA LYS A 123 -8.73 1.39 -20.64
C LYS A 123 -8.38 1.32 -19.16
N PHE A 124 -9.15 0.55 -18.39
CA PHE A 124 -8.87 0.41 -16.97
C PHE A 124 -7.48 -0.16 -16.70
N SER A 125 -7.03 -1.16 -17.49
CA SER A 125 -5.69 -1.72 -17.39
C SER A 125 -4.57 -0.70 -17.64
N GLU A 126 -4.79 0.30 -18.48
CA GLU A 126 -3.80 1.31 -18.85
C GLU A 126 -3.56 2.35 -17.76
N ARG A 127 -4.51 2.49 -16.82
CA ARG A 127 -4.40 3.41 -15.67
C ARG A 127 -3.31 3.05 -14.67
N PHE A 128 -2.73 1.85 -14.77
CA PHE A 128 -1.64 1.39 -13.91
C PHE A 128 -0.26 1.55 -14.54
N ASN A 129 -0.16 2.11 -15.76
CA ASN A 129 1.11 2.18 -16.52
C ASN A 129 2.16 3.10 -15.87
N PHE A 130 1.75 4.01 -14.98
CA PHE A 130 2.67 4.85 -14.22
C PHE A 130 3.38 4.09 -13.09
N MET A 131 2.87 2.94 -12.68
CA MET A 131 3.47 2.11 -11.64
C MET A 131 4.33 1.00 -12.26
N PRO A 132 5.57 0.80 -11.81
CA PRO A 132 6.37 -0.34 -12.24
C PRO A 132 5.68 -1.67 -11.87
N GLU A 133 5.96 -2.72 -12.61
CA GLU A 133 5.43 -4.06 -12.35
C GLU A 133 6.57 -4.96 -11.87
N TYR A 134 6.51 -5.34 -10.59
CA TYR A 134 7.46 -6.27 -9.98
C TYR A 134 6.85 -7.67 -9.88
N PRO A 135 7.60 -8.73 -10.27
CA PRO A 135 7.17 -10.09 -10.03
C PRO A 135 7.01 -10.35 -8.53
N THR A 136 5.92 -10.99 -8.16
CA THR A 136 5.61 -11.31 -6.75
C THR A 136 5.48 -12.81 -6.59
N THR A 137 6.04 -13.37 -5.52
CA THR A 137 5.80 -14.76 -5.12
C THR A 137 4.50 -14.87 -4.32
N ASP A 138 3.96 -16.07 -4.25
CA ASP A 138 2.91 -16.35 -3.27
C ASP A 138 3.43 -16.18 -1.84
N GLU A 139 2.54 -15.82 -0.93
CA GLU A 139 2.85 -15.68 0.51
C GLU A 139 3.27 -17.03 1.09
N GLY A 140 4.51 -17.13 1.54
CA GLY A 140 5.05 -18.29 2.23
C GLY A 140 4.63 -18.31 3.69
N LYS A 141 4.29 -19.50 4.24
CA LYS A 141 3.93 -19.70 5.64
C LYS A 141 4.83 -20.78 6.25
N VAL A 142 5.61 -20.41 7.27
CA VAL A 142 6.52 -21.32 7.97
C VAL A 142 6.13 -21.40 9.44
N PRO A 143 6.03 -22.61 10.04
CA PRO A 143 5.75 -22.74 11.46
C PRO A 143 6.80 -21.99 12.29
N LEU A 144 6.34 -21.19 13.25
CA LEU A 144 7.20 -20.56 14.23
C LEU A 144 7.61 -21.60 15.28
N VAL A 145 8.90 -21.92 15.34
CA VAL A 145 9.46 -22.88 16.30
C VAL A 145 10.37 -22.12 17.27
N GLY A 146 9.99 -22.07 18.53
CA GLY A 146 10.69 -21.31 19.58
C GLY A 146 9.91 -20.05 20.01
N GLU A 147 10.55 -19.26 20.85
CA GLU A 147 9.98 -17.99 21.30
C GLU A 147 10.02 -16.96 20.15
N ARG A 148 8.90 -16.27 19.96
CA ARG A 148 8.71 -15.32 18.85
C ARG A 148 9.82 -14.27 18.77
N GLU A 149 10.13 -13.68 19.90
CA GLU A 149 11.12 -12.62 20.04
C GLU A 149 12.52 -13.11 19.65
N GLU A 150 12.93 -14.27 20.14
CA GLU A 150 14.24 -14.87 19.84
C GLU A 150 14.39 -15.21 18.35
N VAL A 151 13.33 -15.77 17.75
CA VAL A 151 13.33 -16.11 16.33
C VAL A 151 13.40 -14.83 15.48
N MET A 152 12.64 -13.81 15.83
CA MET A 152 12.65 -12.54 15.07
C MET A 152 13.99 -11.80 15.25
N GLU A 153 14.60 -11.80 16.43
CA GLU A 153 15.94 -11.24 16.64
C GLU A 153 16.99 -11.94 15.76
N ALA A 154 16.92 -13.26 15.65
CA ALA A 154 17.82 -14.03 14.79
C ALA A 154 17.61 -13.67 13.30
N VAL A 155 16.35 -13.53 12.85
CA VAL A 155 16.04 -13.14 11.48
C VAL A 155 16.54 -11.72 11.19
N VAL A 156 16.27 -10.75 12.07
CA VAL A 156 16.74 -9.37 11.92
C VAL A 156 18.27 -9.31 11.89
N SER A 157 18.94 -10.06 12.78
CA SER A 157 20.40 -10.12 12.83
C SER A 157 21.01 -10.66 11.53
N ALA A 158 20.35 -11.61 10.87
CA ALA A 158 20.83 -12.20 9.62
C ALA A 158 20.87 -11.20 8.44
N PHE A 159 20.15 -10.10 8.55
CA PHE A 159 20.09 -9.03 7.52
C PHE A 159 20.66 -7.69 8.03
N SER A 160 21.49 -7.71 9.07
CA SER A 160 22.02 -6.49 9.72
C SER A 160 22.82 -5.58 8.77
N ASP A 161 23.42 -6.14 7.72
CA ASP A 161 24.22 -5.41 6.74
C ASP A 161 23.42 -4.86 5.56
N MET A 162 22.10 -5.02 5.59
CA MET A 162 21.21 -4.62 4.49
C MET A 162 20.25 -3.48 4.89
N PRO A 163 19.79 -2.68 3.93
CA PRO A 163 18.73 -1.72 4.18
C PRO A 163 17.45 -2.44 4.64
N THR A 164 17.01 -2.17 5.86
CA THR A 164 15.87 -2.86 6.46
C THR A 164 14.90 -1.90 7.13
N SER A 165 13.63 -2.30 7.16
CA SER A 165 12.59 -1.71 8.02
C SER A 165 12.08 -2.78 8.98
N THR A 166 11.99 -2.42 10.26
CA THR A 166 11.48 -3.30 11.33
C THR A 166 10.12 -2.85 11.86
N VAL A 167 9.33 -2.15 11.05
CA VAL A 167 8.01 -1.64 11.42
C VAL A 167 7.03 -2.77 11.77
N ASP A 168 7.10 -3.90 11.05
CA ASP A 168 6.31 -5.10 11.33
C ASP A 168 7.08 -6.35 10.89
N GLY A 169 7.85 -6.94 11.79
CA GLY A 169 8.83 -7.96 11.47
C GLY A 169 10.08 -7.35 10.85
N ILE A 170 10.56 -7.86 9.73
CA ILE A 170 11.64 -7.27 8.95
C ILE A 170 11.28 -7.23 7.47
N ARG A 171 11.42 -6.07 6.86
CA ARG A 171 11.38 -5.88 5.41
C ARG A 171 12.77 -5.47 4.95
N VAL A 172 13.38 -6.30 4.13
CA VAL A 172 14.71 -6.08 3.54
C VAL A 172 14.54 -5.53 2.14
N ARG A 173 15.24 -4.46 1.80
CA ARG A 173 15.22 -3.86 0.46
C ARG A 173 16.48 -4.28 -0.31
N TYR A 174 16.27 -4.70 -1.55
CA TYR A 174 17.30 -4.95 -2.57
C TYR A 174 17.19 -3.91 -3.68
N ASP A 175 18.17 -3.85 -4.58
CA ASP A 175 18.12 -2.91 -5.71
C ASP A 175 16.95 -3.19 -6.67
N ASP A 176 16.55 -4.45 -6.78
CA ASP A 176 15.55 -4.95 -7.73
C ASP A 176 14.36 -5.66 -7.06
N GLY A 177 14.19 -5.51 -5.74
CA GLY A 177 13.12 -6.20 -5.03
C GLY A 177 13.14 -6.00 -3.53
N TRP A 178 12.28 -6.76 -2.85
CA TRP A 178 12.18 -6.74 -1.40
C TRP A 178 11.78 -8.10 -0.86
N TYR A 179 12.09 -8.33 0.40
CA TYR A 179 11.71 -9.52 1.16
C TYR A 179 11.08 -9.10 2.48
N LEU A 180 9.98 -9.75 2.85
CA LEU A 180 9.30 -9.54 4.11
C LEU A 180 9.32 -10.85 4.91
N CYS A 181 9.68 -10.76 6.19
CA CYS A 181 9.44 -11.83 7.15
C CYS A 181 8.83 -11.24 8.42
N ARG A 182 7.63 -11.67 8.74
CA ARG A 182 6.90 -11.19 9.91
C ARG A 182 6.18 -12.31 10.65
N PRO A 183 6.06 -12.21 11.98
CA PRO A 183 5.22 -13.16 12.72
C PRO A 183 3.74 -12.85 12.45
N SER A 184 2.93 -13.90 12.29
CA SER A 184 1.48 -13.75 12.22
C SER A 184 0.93 -13.23 13.55
N ASN A 185 -0.09 -12.37 13.48
CA ASN A 185 -0.78 -11.88 14.66
C ASN A 185 -1.78 -12.90 15.26
N THR A 186 -2.18 -13.89 14.48
CA THR A 186 -3.26 -14.82 14.81
C THR A 186 -2.83 -16.29 14.87
N GLU A 187 -1.71 -16.64 14.26
CA GLU A 187 -1.24 -18.02 14.13
C GLU A 187 0.24 -18.13 14.55
N PRO A 188 0.71 -19.29 15.03
CA PRO A 188 2.12 -19.50 15.36
C PRO A 188 2.95 -19.80 14.11
N ILE A 189 2.99 -18.84 13.18
CA ILE A 189 3.73 -18.93 11.91
C ILE A 189 4.48 -17.64 11.62
N LEU A 190 5.54 -17.76 10.82
CA LEU A 190 6.13 -16.65 10.07
C LEU A 190 5.47 -16.58 8.69
N VAL A 191 5.22 -15.36 8.27
CA VAL A 191 4.71 -15.01 6.94
C VAL A 191 5.84 -14.33 6.18
N MET A 192 6.09 -14.81 4.98
CA MET A 192 7.17 -14.32 4.12
C MET A 192 6.62 -13.97 2.73
#